data_85fd01dcc54613261abddad50230e246
#
_entry.id   85fd01dcc54613261abddad50230e246
#
_cell.length_a   1.000
_cell.length_b   1.000
_cell.length_c   1.000
_cell.angle_alpha   90.00
_cell.angle_beta   90.00
_cell.angle_gamma   90.00
#
_symmetry.space_group_name_H-M   'P 1'
#
loop_
_entity.id
_entity.type
_entity.pdbx_description
1 polymer ?
#
loop_
_entity_poly.entity_id
_entity_poly.type
_entity_poly.pdbx_seq_one_letter_code
_entity_poly.pdbx_strand_id
1 'polypeptide(L)'
;MIVRWDLNSYAALLAELGIRRPLLVTTPRWTRLGLEDHRLFDGVRPHVPADTVEAATAAARGCDGLVAVGGGSAIDTAKAVSVRTGLPVVCVPTTYSGAEWTPSFGVRDEQRRVKGGGGGARIAGIVYEPELTLSLPRAESGGTALNALAHCAEALYVEGRNDEADREALAGAGAIARALPRVLADGRDLEWRRALLEGAMHAGAALAGAGLGLGHAMAQALGGRFGLPHGALNAVCLPPALRFNEPVAAAALERLAQAMETDDAATRAADLARLAGFERLRELGVPEDELDAVAEAVVLRPGTRANPRRASVADVRELLGSVW
;
A
#
# COMPACT_ATOMS: atom_id res chain seq x y z
N MET A 1 -18.67 3.82 -3.47
CA MET A 1 -17.63 3.03 -4.18
C MET A 1 -18.17 1.62 -4.42
N ILE A 2 -18.05 1.09 -5.64
CA ILE A 2 -18.56 -0.24 -6.02
C ILE A 2 -17.40 -1.21 -6.10
N VAL A 3 -17.51 -2.39 -5.48
CA VAL A 3 -16.47 -3.44 -5.52
C VAL A 3 -17.02 -4.64 -6.29
N ARG A 4 -16.22 -5.18 -7.18
CA ARG A 4 -16.50 -6.38 -7.98
C ARG A 4 -15.32 -7.36 -7.89
N TRP A 5 -15.63 -8.63 -7.96
CA TRP A 5 -14.68 -9.73 -8.05
C TRP A 5 -14.92 -10.45 -9.38
N ASP A 6 -13.99 -10.43 -10.27
CA ASP A 6 -14.03 -10.93 -11.64
C ASP A 6 -13.92 -9.80 -12.68
N LEU A 7 -12.89 -9.86 -13.48
CA LEU A 7 -12.61 -8.88 -14.53
C LEU A 7 -13.72 -8.81 -15.59
N ASN A 8 -14.49 -9.88 -15.80
CA ASN A 8 -15.65 -9.87 -16.71
C ASN A 8 -16.73 -8.85 -16.29
N SER A 9 -16.79 -8.46 -15.01
CA SER A 9 -17.69 -7.43 -14.50
C SER A 9 -17.28 -6.00 -14.85
N TYR A 10 -16.10 -5.80 -15.39
CA TYR A 10 -15.49 -4.49 -15.65
C TYR A 10 -16.33 -3.61 -16.58
N ALA A 11 -16.76 -4.13 -17.75
CA ALA A 11 -17.54 -3.37 -18.71
C ALA A 11 -18.90 -2.94 -18.13
N ALA A 12 -19.54 -3.83 -17.37
CA ALA A 12 -20.80 -3.52 -16.69
C ALA A 12 -20.61 -2.43 -15.62
N LEU A 13 -19.50 -2.47 -14.88
CA LEU A 13 -19.16 -1.43 -13.89
C LEU A 13 -18.94 -0.06 -14.55
N LEU A 14 -18.22 0.01 -15.66
CA LEU A 14 -18.07 1.28 -16.39
C LEU A 14 -19.40 1.84 -16.87
N ALA A 15 -20.28 0.98 -17.40
CA ALA A 15 -21.62 1.37 -17.84
C ALA A 15 -22.47 1.89 -16.67
N GLU A 16 -22.46 1.22 -15.51
CA GLU A 16 -23.13 1.64 -14.27
C GLU A 16 -22.65 3.01 -13.78
N LEU A 17 -21.37 3.30 -13.93
CA LEU A 17 -20.74 4.57 -13.57
C LEU A 17 -20.90 5.66 -14.66
N GLY A 18 -21.47 5.33 -15.82
CA GLY A 18 -21.63 6.25 -16.95
C GLY A 18 -20.32 6.61 -17.65
N ILE A 19 -19.26 5.82 -17.47
CA ILE A 19 -17.94 6.02 -18.09
C ILE A 19 -17.93 5.36 -19.46
N ARG A 20 -17.72 6.15 -20.52
CA ARG A 20 -17.75 5.69 -21.92
C ARG A 20 -16.44 5.88 -22.65
N ARG A 21 -15.60 6.78 -22.21
CA ARG A 21 -14.30 7.14 -22.83
C ARG A 21 -13.22 7.22 -21.75
N PRO A 22 -12.91 6.11 -21.06
CA PRO A 22 -11.91 6.12 -20.02
C PRO A 22 -10.49 6.27 -20.59
N LEU A 23 -9.59 6.81 -19.76
CA LEU A 23 -8.15 6.67 -19.93
C LEU A 23 -7.68 5.45 -19.15
N LEU A 24 -7.09 4.48 -19.81
CA LEU A 24 -6.35 3.39 -19.17
C LEU A 24 -4.98 3.88 -18.74
N VAL A 25 -4.73 3.91 -17.42
CA VAL A 25 -3.46 4.30 -16.77
C VAL A 25 -2.77 3.04 -16.30
N THR A 26 -1.65 2.69 -16.91
CA THR A 26 -0.99 1.41 -16.65
C THR A 26 0.51 1.44 -16.97
N THR A 27 1.16 0.29 -16.92
CA THR A 27 2.50 0.05 -17.42
C THR A 27 2.43 -0.80 -18.70
N PRO A 28 3.50 -0.87 -19.53
CA PRO A 28 3.52 -1.69 -20.75
C PRO A 28 3.11 -3.15 -20.53
N ARG A 29 3.28 -3.68 -19.32
CA ARG A 29 2.91 -5.05 -18.95
C ARG A 29 1.41 -5.34 -19.13
N TRP A 30 0.54 -4.38 -18.90
CA TRP A 30 -0.90 -4.58 -18.83
C TRP A 30 -1.67 -4.00 -20.03
N THR A 31 -0.97 -3.54 -21.07
CA THR A 31 -1.60 -2.94 -22.25
C THR A 31 -2.41 -3.92 -23.10
N ARG A 32 -2.20 -5.24 -22.92
CA ARG A 32 -2.89 -6.31 -23.66
C ARG A 32 -3.89 -7.08 -22.80
N LEU A 33 -4.50 -6.44 -21.81
CA LEU A 33 -5.44 -7.11 -20.90
C LEU A 33 -6.84 -7.32 -21.50
N GLY A 34 -7.05 -7.01 -22.80
CA GLY A 34 -8.35 -7.14 -23.45
C GLY A 34 -9.36 -6.06 -23.01
N LEU A 35 -8.90 -4.98 -22.40
CA LEU A 35 -9.71 -3.80 -22.07
C LEU A 35 -9.68 -2.85 -23.28
N GLU A 36 -10.22 -3.32 -24.41
CA GLU A 36 -10.18 -2.63 -25.69
C GLU A 36 -11.13 -1.43 -25.69
N ASP A 37 -10.89 -0.48 -26.60
CA ASP A 37 -11.60 0.80 -26.78
C ASP A 37 -11.27 1.93 -25.77
N HIS A 38 -10.11 1.88 -25.12
CA HIS A 38 -9.69 2.94 -24.21
C HIS A 38 -8.53 3.75 -24.78
N ARG A 39 -8.51 5.07 -24.45
CA ARG A 39 -7.27 5.83 -24.60
C ARG A 39 -6.24 5.27 -23.62
N LEU A 40 -5.00 5.10 -24.07
CA LEU A 40 -3.94 4.46 -23.30
C LEU A 40 -2.90 5.48 -22.80
N PHE A 41 -2.53 5.37 -21.54
CA PHE A 41 -1.30 5.91 -20.95
C PHE A 41 -0.56 4.78 -20.25
N ASP A 42 0.52 4.29 -20.85
CA ASP A 42 1.35 3.20 -20.35
C ASP A 42 2.70 3.65 -19.74
N GLY A 43 2.85 4.96 -19.59
CA GLY A 43 4.05 5.61 -19.06
C GLY A 43 4.13 5.67 -17.53
N VAL A 44 3.40 4.81 -16.80
CA VAL A 44 3.48 4.78 -15.33
C VAL A 44 4.88 4.36 -14.89
N ARG A 45 5.47 5.15 -13.97
CA ARG A 45 6.78 4.87 -13.37
C ARG A 45 6.66 4.64 -11.87
N PRO A 46 7.60 3.86 -11.27
CA PRO A 46 7.66 3.66 -9.82
C PRO A 46 7.69 4.99 -9.06
N HIS A 47 7.08 5.00 -7.89
CA HIS A 47 7.02 6.15 -6.97
C HIS A 47 6.30 7.40 -7.50
N VAL A 48 5.66 7.32 -8.67
CA VAL A 48 4.83 8.39 -9.25
C VAL A 48 5.58 9.73 -9.37
N PRO A 49 6.57 9.87 -10.26
CA PRO A 49 7.22 11.15 -10.50
C PRO A 49 6.24 12.21 -11.03
N ALA A 50 6.48 13.47 -10.71
CA ALA A 50 5.57 14.58 -11.04
C ALA A 50 5.34 14.73 -12.56
N ASP A 51 6.36 14.53 -13.37
CA ASP A 51 6.27 14.57 -14.84
C ASP A 51 5.40 13.44 -15.42
N THR A 52 5.40 12.25 -14.76
CA THR A 52 4.49 11.15 -15.10
C THR A 52 3.03 11.58 -14.89
N VAL A 53 2.73 12.26 -13.77
CA VAL A 53 1.37 12.78 -13.52
C VAL A 53 0.98 13.86 -14.53
N GLU A 54 1.90 14.71 -14.93
CA GLU A 54 1.66 15.74 -15.97
C GLU A 54 1.32 15.11 -17.31
N ALA A 55 2.12 14.14 -17.77
CA ALA A 55 1.89 13.41 -19.01
C ALA A 55 0.55 12.65 -19.01
N ALA A 56 0.24 11.96 -17.91
CA ALA A 56 -1.03 11.26 -17.74
C ALA A 56 -2.23 12.22 -17.72
N THR A 57 -2.08 13.41 -17.09
CA THR A 57 -3.12 14.45 -17.08
C THR A 57 -3.38 14.99 -18.48
N ALA A 58 -2.33 15.19 -19.28
CA ALA A 58 -2.48 15.61 -20.68
C ALA A 58 -3.18 14.53 -21.51
N ALA A 59 -2.87 13.25 -21.30
CA ALA A 59 -3.52 12.12 -21.96
C ALA A 59 -5.01 12.00 -21.59
N ALA A 60 -5.42 12.46 -20.42
CA ALA A 60 -6.82 12.39 -19.96
C ALA A 60 -7.76 13.41 -20.62
N ARG A 61 -7.27 14.31 -21.45
CA ARG A 61 -8.11 15.33 -22.13
C ARG A 61 -9.17 14.65 -23.01
N GLY A 62 -10.43 14.99 -22.76
CA GLY A 62 -11.57 14.43 -23.50
C GLY A 62 -12.02 13.06 -23.05
N CYS A 63 -11.42 12.49 -22.00
CA CYS A 63 -11.91 11.31 -21.30
C CYS A 63 -12.99 11.71 -20.27
N ASP A 64 -13.82 10.73 -19.87
CA ASP A 64 -14.87 10.90 -18.86
C ASP A 64 -14.65 10.04 -17.60
N GLY A 65 -13.57 9.26 -17.57
CA GLY A 65 -13.14 8.47 -16.43
C GLY A 65 -11.70 8.00 -16.57
N LEU A 66 -11.17 7.40 -15.50
CA LEU A 66 -9.83 6.82 -15.42
C LEU A 66 -9.96 5.36 -15.01
N VAL A 67 -9.17 4.50 -15.61
CA VAL A 67 -9.03 3.11 -15.22
C VAL A 67 -7.57 2.85 -14.89
N ALA A 68 -7.28 2.52 -13.64
CA ALA A 68 -5.92 2.22 -13.18
C ALA A 68 -5.72 0.71 -13.12
N VAL A 69 -4.91 0.15 -14.01
CA VAL A 69 -4.53 -1.27 -13.97
C VAL A 69 -3.08 -1.39 -13.54
N GLY A 70 -2.83 -1.97 -12.38
CA GLY A 70 -1.48 -2.14 -11.85
C GLY A 70 -1.39 -2.12 -10.34
N GLY A 71 -0.19 -1.97 -9.83
CA GLY A 71 0.06 -1.78 -8.40
C GLY A 71 -0.11 -0.33 -7.95
N GLY A 72 0.33 -0.02 -6.73
CA GLY A 72 0.17 1.29 -6.11
C GLY A 72 0.60 2.47 -6.97
N SER A 73 1.67 2.35 -7.79
CA SER A 73 2.12 3.45 -8.66
C SER A 73 1.12 3.79 -9.77
N ALA A 74 0.46 2.79 -10.38
CA ALA A 74 -0.57 3.04 -11.39
C ALA A 74 -1.81 3.68 -10.76
N ILE A 75 -2.24 3.15 -9.62
CA ILE A 75 -3.39 3.65 -8.87
C ILE A 75 -3.14 5.08 -8.39
N ASP A 76 -1.97 5.35 -7.80
CA ASP A 76 -1.61 6.70 -7.32
C ASP A 76 -1.45 7.71 -8.47
N THR A 77 -0.93 7.28 -9.64
CA THR A 77 -0.91 8.13 -10.84
C THR A 77 -2.33 8.51 -11.25
N ALA A 78 -3.24 7.56 -11.36
CA ALA A 78 -4.64 7.83 -11.72
C ALA A 78 -5.33 8.71 -10.66
N LYS A 79 -5.06 8.50 -9.37
CA LYS A 79 -5.57 9.36 -8.29
C LYS A 79 -5.07 10.80 -8.40
N ALA A 80 -3.79 10.99 -8.69
CA ALA A 80 -3.22 12.33 -8.92
C ALA A 80 -3.86 13.02 -10.13
N VAL A 81 -4.13 12.30 -11.22
CA VAL A 81 -4.87 12.80 -12.38
C VAL A 81 -6.32 13.12 -12.00
N SER A 82 -6.99 12.26 -11.22
CA SER A 82 -8.36 12.48 -10.75
C SER A 82 -8.51 13.82 -10.01
N VAL A 83 -7.58 14.12 -9.11
CA VAL A 83 -7.60 15.40 -8.36
C VAL A 83 -7.45 16.61 -9.30
N ARG A 84 -6.66 16.50 -10.36
CA ARG A 84 -6.44 17.59 -11.33
C ARG A 84 -7.60 17.77 -12.31
N THR A 85 -8.33 16.69 -12.61
CA THR A 85 -9.34 16.67 -13.68
C THR A 85 -10.79 16.51 -13.18
N GLY A 86 -10.98 16.08 -11.93
CA GLY A 86 -12.29 15.71 -11.39
C GLY A 86 -12.83 14.37 -11.88
N LEU A 87 -12.09 13.63 -12.72
CA LEU A 87 -12.54 12.36 -13.30
C LEU A 87 -12.64 11.25 -12.24
N PRO A 88 -13.66 10.38 -12.30
CA PRO A 88 -13.76 9.21 -11.43
C PRO A 88 -12.71 8.17 -11.82
N VAL A 89 -12.25 7.39 -10.83
CA VAL A 89 -11.26 6.31 -11.00
C VAL A 89 -11.91 4.97 -10.74
N VAL A 90 -11.71 4.02 -11.64
CA VAL A 90 -11.92 2.59 -11.42
C VAL A 90 -10.54 1.93 -11.29
N CYS A 91 -10.30 1.22 -10.20
CA CYS A 91 -9.03 0.54 -9.93
C CYS A 91 -9.14 -0.95 -10.23
N VAL A 92 -8.13 -1.50 -10.89
CA VAL A 92 -7.92 -2.94 -11.10
C VAL A 92 -6.55 -3.27 -10.51
N PRO A 93 -6.46 -3.55 -9.21
CA PRO A 93 -5.19 -3.78 -8.53
C PRO A 93 -4.58 -5.12 -8.96
N THR A 94 -3.25 -5.11 -9.20
CA THR A 94 -2.46 -6.30 -9.54
C THR A 94 -1.42 -6.63 -8.47
N THR A 95 -1.49 -5.95 -7.33
CA THR A 95 -0.66 -6.14 -6.13
C THR A 95 -1.52 -6.06 -4.87
N TYR A 96 -0.95 -6.33 -3.73
CA TYR A 96 -1.63 -6.30 -2.42
C TYR A 96 -1.48 -4.95 -1.70
N SER A 97 -1.28 -3.84 -2.43
CA SER A 97 -0.92 -2.55 -1.82
C SER A 97 -2.04 -1.86 -1.03
N GLY A 98 -3.32 -2.13 -1.33
CA GLY A 98 -4.47 -1.45 -0.72
C GLY A 98 -4.65 0.01 -1.17
N ALA A 99 -3.86 0.49 -2.13
CA ALA A 99 -3.89 1.89 -2.59
C ALA A 99 -5.25 2.32 -3.16
N GLU A 100 -6.04 1.37 -3.66
CA GLU A 100 -7.36 1.57 -4.25
C GLU A 100 -8.45 2.00 -3.26
N TRP A 101 -8.21 1.87 -1.95
CA TRP A 101 -9.19 2.15 -0.91
C TRP A 101 -9.19 3.60 -0.41
N THR A 102 -8.11 4.34 -0.66
CA THR A 102 -7.97 5.70 -0.14
C THR A 102 -8.00 6.76 -1.24
N PRO A 103 -8.56 7.95 -0.97
CA PRO A 103 -8.47 9.09 -1.89
C PRO A 103 -7.06 9.71 -1.92
N SER A 104 -6.17 9.26 -1.04
CA SER A 104 -4.81 9.79 -0.89
C SER A 104 -3.84 9.10 -1.84
N PHE A 105 -2.81 9.81 -2.28
CA PHE A 105 -1.77 9.29 -3.18
C PHE A 105 -0.40 9.89 -2.83
N GLY A 106 0.67 9.17 -3.22
CA GLY A 106 2.03 9.64 -3.05
C GLY A 106 2.66 10.04 -4.38
N VAL A 107 3.36 11.17 -4.41
CA VAL A 107 4.17 11.64 -5.53
C VAL A 107 5.59 11.85 -5.02
N ARG A 108 6.59 11.35 -5.75
CA ARG A 108 7.98 11.54 -5.41
C ARG A 108 8.59 12.71 -6.18
N ASP A 109 9.18 13.64 -5.44
CA ASP A 109 10.09 14.65 -5.99
C ASP A 109 11.50 14.05 -5.98
N GLU A 110 12.00 13.70 -7.16
CA GLU A 110 13.31 13.06 -7.31
C GLU A 110 14.46 14.02 -7.00
N GLN A 111 14.30 15.33 -7.28
CA GLN A 111 15.31 16.32 -7.03
C GLN A 111 15.50 16.59 -5.54
N ARG A 112 14.38 16.72 -4.81
CA ARG A 112 14.38 16.95 -3.36
C ARG A 112 14.54 15.67 -2.54
N ARG A 113 14.46 14.50 -3.18
CA ARG A 113 14.50 13.18 -2.52
C ARG A 113 13.44 13.04 -1.41
N VAL A 114 12.25 13.56 -1.66
CA VAL A 114 11.12 13.49 -0.72
C VAL A 114 9.89 12.90 -1.40
N LYS A 115 9.10 12.18 -0.64
CA LYS A 115 7.76 11.73 -1.06
C LYS A 115 6.74 12.67 -0.41
N GLY A 116 6.09 13.47 -1.26
CA GLY A 116 4.90 14.23 -0.93
C GLY A 116 3.64 13.42 -1.19
N GLY A 117 2.49 14.05 -1.04
CA GLY A 117 1.21 13.40 -1.31
C GLY A 117 0.09 14.40 -1.46
N GLY A 118 -1.05 13.90 -1.87
CA GLY A 118 -2.31 14.62 -1.97
C GLY A 118 -3.47 13.72 -1.58
N GLY A 119 -4.66 14.30 -1.60
CA GLY A 119 -5.93 13.60 -1.32
C GLY A 119 -7.05 14.18 -2.17
N GLY A 120 -8.25 13.55 -2.07
CA GLY A 120 -9.43 14.02 -2.78
C GLY A 120 -9.66 13.34 -4.13
N ALA A 121 -8.92 12.26 -4.45
CA ALA A 121 -9.23 11.45 -5.62
C ALA A 121 -10.61 10.79 -5.52
N ARG A 122 -11.31 10.68 -6.64
CA ARG A 122 -12.66 10.14 -6.72
C ARG A 122 -12.64 8.67 -7.10
N ILE A 123 -12.40 7.78 -6.13
CA ILE A 123 -12.48 6.32 -6.38
C ILE A 123 -13.96 5.94 -6.51
N ALA A 124 -14.36 5.54 -7.71
CA ALA A 124 -15.75 5.16 -8.02
C ALA A 124 -15.96 3.65 -7.95
N GLY A 125 -14.94 2.85 -8.34
CA GLY A 125 -15.05 1.40 -8.34
C GLY A 125 -13.71 0.69 -8.21
N ILE A 126 -13.78 -0.58 -7.78
CA ILE A 126 -12.64 -1.49 -7.71
C ILE A 126 -13.07 -2.82 -8.34
N VAL A 127 -12.22 -3.37 -9.19
CA VAL A 127 -12.38 -4.72 -9.74
C VAL A 127 -11.19 -5.56 -9.33
N TYR A 128 -11.40 -6.55 -8.49
CA TYR A 128 -10.39 -7.53 -8.11
C TYR A 128 -10.38 -8.72 -9.07
N GLU A 129 -9.19 -9.10 -9.51
CA GLU A 129 -8.96 -10.28 -10.33
C GLU A 129 -7.71 -11.00 -9.82
N PRO A 130 -7.86 -12.12 -9.10
CA PRO A 130 -6.72 -12.84 -8.53
C PRO A 130 -5.70 -13.30 -9.57
N GLU A 131 -6.12 -13.64 -10.78
CA GLU A 131 -5.23 -14.09 -11.86
C GLU A 131 -4.17 -13.03 -12.22
N LEU A 132 -4.50 -11.74 -12.09
CA LEU A 132 -3.54 -10.66 -12.36
C LEU A 132 -2.38 -10.63 -11.35
N THR A 133 -2.52 -11.28 -10.20
CA THR A 133 -1.46 -11.39 -9.21
C THR A 133 -0.52 -12.58 -9.44
N LEU A 134 -0.88 -13.56 -10.29
CA LEU A 134 -0.07 -14.76 -10.54
C LEU A 134 1.33 -14.46 -11.08
N SER A 135 1.45 -13.39 -11.84
CA SER A 135 2.72 -12.96 -12.44
C SER A 135 3.52 -12.01 -11.55
N LEU A 136 3.03 -11.69 -10.32
CA LEU A 136 3.74 -10.83 -9.38
C LEU A 136 4.95 -11.58 -8.80
N PRO A 137 6.17 -11.03 -8.91
CA PRO A 137 7.36 -11.65 -8.36
C PRO A 137 7.25 -11.88 -6.85
N ARG A 138 8.03 -12.83 -6.34
CA ARG A 138 8.03 -13.22 -4.92
C ARG A 138 8.27 -12.03 -3.98
N ALA A 139 9.26 -11.18 -4.29
CA ALA A 139 9.60 -10.03 -3.46
C ALA A 139 8.46 -8.98 -3.43
N GLU A 140 7.84 -8.69 -4.57
CA GLU A 140 6.70 -7.78 -4.65
C GLU A 140 5.44 -8.38 -4.01
N SER A 141 5.21 -9.69 -4.14
CA SER A 141 4.14 -10.40 -3.44
C SER A 141 4.30 -10.24 -1.92
N GLY A 142 5.50 -10.53 -1.40
CA GLY A 142 5.82 -10.38 0.02
C GLY A 142 5.74 -8.94 0.49
N GLY A 143 6.43 -8.03 -0.21
CA GLY A 143 6.50 -6.62 0.18
C GLY A 143 5.14 -5.95 0.21
N THR A 144 4.31 -6.13 -0.84
CA THR A 144 2.99 -5.49 -0.88
C THR A 144 2.00 -6.10 0.11
N ALA A 145 2.09 -7.41 0.39
CA ALA A 145 1.28 -8.05 1.42
C ALA A 145 1.68 -7.61 2.84
N LEU A 146 2.98 -7.43 3.11
CA LEU A 146 3.48 -6.92 4.39
C LEU A 146 3.15 -5.44 4.59
N ASN A 147 3.12 -4.65 3.51
CA ASN A 147 2.55 -3.31 3.56
C ASN A 147 1.06 -3.35 3.96
N ALA A 148 0.27 -4.26 3.40
CA ALA A 148 -1.12 -4.45 3.81
C ALA A 148 -1.24 -4.91 5.27
N LEU A 149 -0.36 -5.80 5.75
CA LEU A 149 -0.31 -6.18 7.15
C LEU A 149 0.00 -4.97 8.05
N ALA A 150 0.88 -4.07 7.62
CA ALA A 150 1.17 -2.85 8.36
C ALA A 150 -0.05 -1.91 8.44
N HIS A 151 -0.87 -1.81 7.38
CA HIS A 151 -2.15 -1.10 7.43
C HIS A 151 -3.07 -1.69 8.51
N CYS A 152 -3.24 -3.02 8.52
CA CYS A 152 -4.03 -3.70 9.53
C CYS A 152 -3.53 -3.42 10.95
N ALA A 153 -2.23 -3.60 11.17
CA ALA A 153 -1.63 -3.45 12.48
C ALA A 153 -1.78 -2.03 13.04
N GLU A 154 -1.47 -1.02 12.21
CA GLU A 154 -1.53 0.38 12.63
C GLU A 154 -2.95 0.87 12.83
N ALA A 155 -3.93 0.42 12.03
CA ALA A 155 -5.32 0.80 12.18
C ALA A 155 -5.90 0.49 13.57
N LEU A 156 -5.37 -0.53 14.27
CA LEU A 156 -5.84 -0.96 15.59
C LEU A 156 -5.47 -0.01 16.74
N TYR A 157 -4.47 0.88 16.54
CA TYR A 157 -3.96 1.71 17.64
C TYR A 157 -3.72 3.19 17.30
N VAL A 158 -3.78 3.62 16.04
CA VAL A 158 -3.61 5.05 15.69
C VAL A 158 -4.78 5.89 16.18
N GLU A 159 -4.59 7.20 16.26
CA GLU A 159 -5.59 8.16 16.75
C GLU A 159 -6.95 8.03 16.03
N GLY A 160 -6.95 7.73 14.74
CA GLY A 160 -8.17 7.58 13.92
C GLY A 160 -8.86 6.21 14.04
N ARG A 161 -8.40 5.31 14.90
CA ARG A 161 -8.99 3.98 15.08
C ARG A 161 -10.49 4.03 15.39
N ASN A 162 -11.24 3.07 14.89
CA ASN A 162 -12.68 2.92 15.16
C ASN A 162 -13.09 1.45 14.96
N ASP A 163 -14.27 1.08 15.46
CA ASP A 163 -14.72 -0.32 15.47
C ASP A 163 -14.87 -0.94 14.07
N GLU A 164 -15.19 -0.17 13.05
CA GLU A 164 -15.29 -0.66 11.68
C GLU A 164 -13.90 -0.96 11.12
N ALA A 165 -12.97 -0.01 11.25
CA ALA A 165 -11.57 -0.21 10.87
C ALA A 165 -10.91 -1.36 11.64
N ASP A 166 -11.24 -1.53 12.93
CA ASP A 166 -10.75 -2.64 13.76
C ASP A 166 -11.20 -4.01 13.20
N ARG A 167 -12.48 -4.15 12.82
CA ARG A 167 -12.99 -5.39 12.21
C ARG A 167 -12.27 -5.72 10.91
N GLU A 168 -12.15 -4.73 10.04
CA GLU A 168 -11.43 -4.88 8.78
C GLU A 168 -9.95 -5.23 9.01
N ALA A 169 -9.28 -4.56 9.95
CA ALA A 169 -7.89 -4.80 10.29
C ALA A 169 -7.63 -6.23 10.77
N LEU A 170 -8.47 -6.74 11.67
CA LEU A 170 -8.32 -8.11 12.19
C LEU A 170 -8.61 -9.16 11.11
N ALA A 171 -9.65 -8.97 10.30
CA ALA A 171 -9.94 -9.85 9.16
C ALA A 171 -8.77 -9.88 8.16
N GLY A 172 -8.25 -8.71 7.80
CA GLY A 172 -7.12 -8.57 6.89
C GLY A 172 -5.83 -9.20 7.43
N ALA A 173 -5.49 -8.92 8.69
CA ALA A 173 -4.29 -9.46 9.33
C ALA A 173 -4.31 -11.01 9.38
N GLY A 174 -5.45 -11.60 9.76
CA GLY A 174 -5.61 -13.05 9.78
C GLY A 174 -5.50 -13.68 8.39
N ALA A 175 -6.15 -13.10 7.39
CA ALA A 175 -6.07 -13.59 6.01
C ALA A 175 -4.64 -13.51 5.46
N ILE A 176 -3.95 -12.38 5.66
CA ILE A 176 -2.56 -12.18 5.21
C ILE A 176 -1.61 -13.14 5.92
N ALA A 177 -1.73 -13.29 7.25
CA ALA A 177 -0.84 -14.16 8.04
C ALA A 177 -0.92 -15.65 7.63
N ARG A 178 -2.10 -16.10 7.20
CA ARG A 178 -2.32 -17.46 6.66
C ARG A 178 -1.89 -17.60 5.21
N ALA A 179 -2.28 -16.66 4.35
CA ALA A 179 -2.12 -16.80 2.90
C ALA A 179 -0.70 -16.47 2.43
N LEU A 180 -0.02 -15.47 3.02
CA LEU A 180 1.30 -15.03 2.57
C LEU A 180 2.35 -16.17 2.54
N PRO A 181 2.51 -17.01 3.59
CA PRO A 181 3.46 -18.12 3.54
C PRO A 181 3.17 -19.11 2.39
N ARG A 182 1.90 -19.34 2.08
CA ARG A 182 1.46 -20.23 1.01
C ARG A 182 1.76 -19.66 -0.36
N VAL A 183 1.46 -18.38 -0.58
CA VAL A 183 1.79 -17.67 -1.82
C VAL A 183 3.31 -17.60 -2.03
N LEU A 184 4.09 -17.43 -0.96
CA LEU A 184 5.56 -17.43 -1.04
C LEU A 184 6.13 -18.83 -1.31
N ALA A 185 5.45 -19.90 -0.94
CA ALA A 185 5.84 -21.27 -1.22
C ALA A 185 5.45 -21.69 -2.65
N ASP A 186 4.22 -21.39 -3.06
CA ASP A 186 3.71 -21.62 -4.42
C ASP A 186 2.97 -20.38 -4.92
N GLY A 187 3.67 -19.56 -5.70
CA GLY A 187 3.10 -18.34 -6.27
C GLY A 187 2.08 -18.55 -7.38
N ARG A 188 1.80 -19.80 -7.78
CA ARG A 188 0.81 -20.14 -8.81
C ARG A 188 -0.52 -20.62 -8.25
N ASP A 189 -0.59 -20.86 -6.96
CA ASP A 189 -1.83 -21.26 -6.30
C ASP A 189 -2.82 -20.08 -6.25
N LEU A 190 -3.85 -20.18 -7.09
CA LEU A 190 -4.84 -19.12 -7.29
C LEU A 190 -5.74 -18.94 -6.06
N GLU A 191 -6.01 -20.00 -5.31
CA GLU A 191 -6.82 -19.95 -4.09
C GLU A 191 -6.11 -19.10 -3.03
N TRP A 192 -4.81 -19.33 -2.79
CA TRP A 192 -4.03 -18.53 -1.86
C TRP A 192 -3.77 -17.11 -2.35
N ARG A 193 -3.64 -16.91 -3.68
CA ARG A 193 -3.58 -15.57 -4.27
C ARG A 193 -4.87 -14.79 -4.03
N ARG A 194 -6.03 -15.44 -4.18
CA ARG A 194 -7.32 -14.86 -3.88
C ARG A 194 -7.45 -14.50 -2.40
N ALA A 195 -7.14 -15.44 -1.51
CA ALA A 195 -7.19 -15.20 -0.07
C ALA A 195 -6.27 -14.05 0.37
N LEU A 196 -5.08 -13.94 -0.22
CA LEU A 196 -4.17 -12.84 0.06
C LEU A 196 -4.70 -11.50 -0.47
N LEU A 197 -5.36 -11.49 -1.63
CA LEU A 197 -5.99 -10.30 -2.20
C LEU A 197 -7.21 -9.85 -1.38
N GLU A 198 -8.00 -10.78 -0.83
CA GLU A 198 -9.07 -10.51 0.14
C GLU A 198 -8.51 -9.87 1.42
N GLY A 199 -7.39 -10.41 1.94
CA GLY A 199 -6.69 -9.81 3.06
C GLY A 199 -6.22 -8.38 2.77
N ALA A 200 -5.70 -8.11 1.57
CA ALA A 200 -5.29 -6.78 1.14
C ALA A 200 -6.49 -5.82 0.97
N MET A 201 -7.63 -6.32 0.52
CA MET A 201 -8.89 -5.57 0.44
C MET A 201 -9.31 -5.08 1.83
N HIS A 202 -9.36 -5.97 2.82
CA HIS A 202 -9.66 -5.63 4.21
C HIS A 202 -8.64 -4.63 4.79
N ALA A 203 -7.34 -4.83 4.51
CA ALA A 203 -6.28 -3.91 4.93
C ALA A 203 -6.45 -2.50 4.35
N GLY A 204 -6.86 -2.41 3.09
CA GLY A 204 -7.17 -1.14 2.44
C GLY A 204 -8.37 -0.43 3.08
N ALA A 205 -9.43 -1.17 3.42
CA ALA A 205 -10.60 -0.65 4.13
C ALA A 205 -10.23 -0.14 5.54
N ALA A 206 -9.41 -0.90 6.28
CA ALA A 206 -8.89 -0.50 7.59
C ALA A 206 -8.07 0.79 7.51
N LEU A 207 -7.16 0.88 6.52
CA LEU A 207 -6.37 2.09 6.25
C LEU A 207 -7.27 3.29 5.96
N ALA A 208 -8.29 3.13 5.14
CA ALA A 208 -9.22 4.21 4.79
C ALA A 208 -10.00 4.72 6.01
N GLY A 209 -10.31 3.83 6.96
CA GLY A 209 -11.04 4.15 8.18
C GLY A 209 -10.20 4.78 9.29
N ALA A 210 -8.94 4.38 9.45
CA ALA A 210 -8.13 4.74 10.62
C ALA A 210 -6.88 5.58 10.31
N GLY A 211 -6.26 5.40 9.15
CA GLY A 211 -5.01 6.08 8.78
C GLY A 211 -3.75 5.26 9.09
N LEU A 212 -2.60 5.94 9.17
CA LEU A 212 -1.27 5.37 9.26
C LEU A 212 -0.56 5.77 10.55
N GLY A 213 0.39 4.93 11.01
CA GLY A 213 1.19 5.13 12.20
C GLY A 213 2.69 5.30 11.93
N LEU A 214 3.48 4.98 12.95
CA LEU A 214 4.94 5.20 12.98
C LEU A 214 5.69 4.29 11.98
N GLY A 215 5.30 3.03 11.81
CA GLY A 215 5.95 2.12 10.86
C GLY A 215 5.88 2.67 9.43
N HIS A 216 4.70 3.13 9.02
CA HIS A 216 4.54 3.80 7.72
C HIS A 216 5.27 5.14 7.65
N ALA A 217 5.35 5.91 8.73
CA ALA A 217 6.12 7.15 8.75
C ALA A 217 7.60 6.89 8.48
N MET A 218 8.19 5.85 9.09
CA MET A 218 9.55 5.40 8.81
C MET A 218 9.72 4.94 7.35
N ALA A 219 8.84 4.05 6.88
CA ALA A 219 8.90 3.55 5.51
C ALA A 219 8.75 4.66 4.45
N GLN A 220 7.89 5.65 4.70
CA GLN A 220 7.71 6.80 3.82
C GLN A 220 8.93 7.73 3.78
N ALA A 221 9.59 7.97 4.92
CA ALA A 221 10.80 8.79 4.97
C ALA A 221 11.94 8.12 4.20
N LEU A 222 12.18 6.83 4.46
CA LEU A 222 13.16 6.02 3.76
C LEU A 222 12.86 5.95 2.25
N GLY A 223 11.63 5.66 1.86
CA GLY A 223 11.22 5.57 0.45
C GLY A 223 11.35 6.89 -0.29
N GLY A 224 11.04 8.02 0.34
CA GLY A 224 11.26 9.35 -0.22
C GLY A 224 12.74 9.64 -0.47
N ARG A 225 13.58 9.35 0.52
CA ARG A 225 15.01 9.66 0.49
C ARG A 225 15.79 8.77 -0.48
N PHE A 226 15.54 7.47 -0.47
CA PHE A 226 16.34 6.49 -1.21
C PHE A 226 15.65 5.91 -2.45
N GLY A 227 14.34 6.12 -2.63
CA GLY A 227 13.60 5.55 -3.75
C GLY A 227 13.44 4.03 -3.68
N LEU A 228 13.47 3.47 -2.47
CA LEU A 228 13.36 2.04 -2.23
C LEU A 228 11.90 1.56 -2.29
N PRO A 229 11.65 0.26 -2.57
CA PRO A 229 10.32 -0.31 -2.62
C PRO A 229 9.57 -0.14 -1.31
N HIS A 230 8.41 0.50 -1.35
CA HIS A 230 7.63 0.87 -0.16
C HIS A 230 7.22 -0.35 0.68
N GLY A 231 6.83 -1.44 0.01
CA GLY A 231 6.45 -2.68 0.69
C GLY A 231 7.61 -3.34 1.45
N ALA A 232 8.82 -3.34 0.88
CA ALA A 232 10.01 -3.84 1.55
C ALA A 232 10.34 -3.02 2.80
N LEU A 233 10.21 -1.69 2.70
CA LEU A 233 10.44 -0.79 3.83
C LEU A 233 9.41 -1.00 4.96
N ASN A 234 8.12 -1.15 4.62
CA ASN A 234 7.11 -1.48 5.64
C ASN A 234 7.35 -2.84 6.29
N ALA A 235 7.80 -3.83 5.53
CA ALA A 235 8.15 -5.15 6.07
C ALA A 235 9.22 -5.07 7.17
N VAL A 236 10.24 -4.24 6.96
CA VAL A 236 11.34 -4.05 7.93
C VAL A 236 10.95 -3.10 9.06
N CYS A 237 10.16 -2.05 8.79
CA CYS A 237 9.82 -1.02 9.78
C CYS A 237 8.65 -1.43 10.71
N LEU A 238 7.77 -2.35 10.30
CA LEU A 238 6.61 -2.74 11.12
C LEU A 238 6.99 -3.38 12.45
N PRO A 239 7.85 -4.42 12.52
CA PRO A 239 8.15 -5.09 13.79
C PRO A 239 8.68 -4.15 14.89
N PRO A 240 9.69 -3.28 14.65
CA PRO A 240 10.14 -2.35 15.67
C PRO A 240 9.07 -1.30 16.05
N ALA A 241 8.20 -0.87 15.11
CA ALA A 241 7.10 0.03 15.43
C ALA A 241 6.07 -0.61 16.36
N LEU A 242 5.77 -1.91 16.18
CA LEU A 242 4.88 -2.66 17.10
C LEU A 242 5.50 -2.76 18.49
N ARG A 243 6.77 -3.11 18.62
CA ARG A 243 7.50 -3.15 19.90
C ARG A 243 7.51 -1.78 20.60
N PHE A 244 7.74 -0.72 19.84
CA PHE A 244 7.70 0.64 20.40
C PHE A 244 6.35 1.00 21.00
N ASN A 245 5.25 0.56 20.38
CA ASN A 245 3.89 0.87 20.82
C ASN A 245 3.35 -0.10 21.90
N GLU A 246 3.98 -1.22 22.16
CA GLU A 246 3.52 -2.26 23.11
C GLU A 246 3.13 -1.70 24.49
N PRO A 247 3.90 -0.77 25.12
CA PRO A 247 3.55 -0.23 26.43
C PRO A 247 2.23 0.55 26.48
N VAL A 248 1.74 1.06 25.35
CA VAL A 248 0.54 1.90 25.25
C VAL A 248 -0.58 1.27 24.43
N ALA A 249 -0.31 0.21 23.70
CA ALA A 249 -1.24 -0.45 22.78
C ALA A 249 -1.35 -1.97 23.00
N ALA A 250 -1.00 -2.47 24.20
CA ALA A 250 -0.95 -3.90 24.51
C ALA A 250 -2.22 -4.67 24.08
N ALA A 251 -3.40 -4.17 24.43
CA ALA A 251 -4.67 -4.83 24.06
C ALA A 251 -4.92 -4.89 22.55
N ALA A 252 -4.49 -3.88 21.79
CA ALA A 252 -4.59 -3.88 20.33
C ALA A 252 -3.63 -4.89 19.71
N LEU A 253 -2.40 -4.99 20.23
CA LEU A 253 -1.40 -5.94 19.78
C LEU A 253 -1.75 -7.38 20.14
N GLU A 254 -2.40 -7.61 21.29
CA GLU A 254 -2.93 -8.93 21.66
C GLU A 254 -4.03 -9.38 20.68
N ARG A 255 -4.98 -8.50 20.32
CA ARG A 255 -6.00 -8.79 19.30
C ARG A 255 -5.37 -9.07 17.93
N LEU A 256 -4.35 -8.31 17.56
CA LEU A 256 -3.59 -8.56 16.33
C LEU A 256 -2.90 -9.93 16.36
N ALA A 257 -2.25 -10.28 17.46
CA ALA A 257 -1.59 -11.56 17.63
C ALA A 257 -2.59 -12.72 17.51
N GLN A 258 -3.74 -12.62 18.17
CA GLN A 258 -4.83 -13.61 18.05
C GLN A 258 -5.30 -13.77 16.60
N ALA A 259 -5.52 -12.65 15.88
CA ALA A 259 -5.92 -12.69 14.47
C ALA A 259 -4.86 -13.36 13.57
N MET A 260 -3.58 -13.17 13.87
CA MET A 260 -2.44 -13.78 13.16
C MET A 260 -2.10 -15.19 13.64
N GLU A 261 -2.86 -15.77 14.57
CA GLU A 261 -2.66 -17.10 15.16
C GLU A 261 -1.27 -17.25 15.81
N THR A 262 -0.91 -16.30 16.67
CA THR A 262 0.38 -16.23 17.37
C THR A 262 0.21 -15.61 18.76
N ASP A 263 1.23 -15.78 19.61
CA ASP A 263 1.28 -15.14 20.93
C ASP A 263 1.94 -13.75 20.86
N ASP A 264 2.64 -13.43 19.77
CA ASP A 264 3.43 -12.19 19.61
C ASP A 264 3.35 -11.66 18.17
N ALA A 265 2.58 -10.59 18.00
CA ALA A 265 2.34 -9.96 16.71
C ALA A 265 3.63 -9.39 16.07
N ALA A 266 4.52 -8.81 16.86
CA ALA A 266 5.75 -8.21 16.35
C ALA A 266 6.74 -9.27 15.87
N THR A 267 6.91 -10.36 16.63
CA THR A 267 7.71 -11.50 16.19
C THR A 267 7.13 -12.13 14.94
N ARG A 268 5.79 -12.35 14.89
CA ARG A 268 5.13 -12.92 13.71
C ARG A 268 5.33 -12.05 12.48
N ALA A 269 5.21 -10.72 12.60
CA ALA A 269 5.46 -9.79 11.51
C ALA A 269 6.92 -9.88 11.01
N ALA A 270 7.89 -9.97 11.93
CA ALA A 270 9.31 -10.15 11.60
C ALA A 270 9.58 -11.49 10.87
N ASP A 271 8.94 -12.58 11.30
CA ASP A 271 9.07 -13.90 10.66
C ASP A 271 8.51 -13.89 9.23
N LEU A 272 7.35 -13.26 9.03
CA LEU A 272 6.76 -13.10 7.71
C LEU A 272 7.64 -12.20 6.81
N ALA A 273 8.24 -11.14 7.35
CA ALA A 273 9.16 -10.28 6.63
C ALA A 273 10.41 -11.05 6.20
N ARG A 274 11.02 -11.83 7.11
CA ARG A 274 12.18 -12.69 6.82
C ARG A 274 11.83 -13.76 5.78
N LEU A 275 10.68 -14.39 5.88
CA LEU A 275 10.20 -15.36 4.89
C LEU A 275 10.07 -14.73 3.49
N ALA A 276 9.68 -13.47 3.41
CA ALA A 276 9.60 -12.72 2.16
C ALA A 276 10.96 -12.19 1.66
N GLY A 277 12.02 -12.30 2.47
CA GLY A 277 13.38 -11.85 2.14
C GLY A 277 13.67 -10.40 2.58
N PHE A 278 12.97 -9.89 3.58
CA PHE A 278 13.18 -8.54 4.13
C PHE A 278 13.56 -8.63 5.61
N GLU A 279 14.81 -8.33 5.94
CA GLU A 279 15.29 -8.43 7.33
C GLU A 279 15.96 -7.14 7.81
N ARG A 280 16.83 -6.53 6.99
CA ARG A 280 17.64 -5.40 7.37
C ARG A 280 17.57 -4.24 6.38
N LEU A 281 17.58 -3.01 6.89
CA LEU A 281 17.64 -1.81 6.05
C LEU A 281 18.90 -1.71 5.20
N ARG A 282 20.06 -2.17 5.73
CA ARG A 282 21.33 -2.19 5.00
C ARG A 282 21.26 -3.09 3.76
N GLU A 283 20.50 -4.19 3.82
CA GLU A 283 20.31 -5.12 2.68
C GLU A 283 19.46 -4.48 1.57
N LEU A 284 18.64 -3.51 1.94
CA LEU A 284 17.90 -2.67 1.00
C LEU A 284 18.73 -1.49 0.47
N GLY A 285 19.97 -1.31 0.95
CA GLY A 285 20.86 -0.25 0.50
C GLY A 285 20.73 1.07 1.27
N VAL A 286 20.21 1.04 2.51
CA VAL A 286 20.14 2.23 3.38
C VAL A 286 21.52 2.43 4.07
N PRO A 287 22.21 3.56 3.86
CA PRO A 287 23.47 3.87 4.55
C PRO A 287 23.23 4.19 6.03
N GLU A 288 24.16 3.76 6.90
CA GLU A 288 24.05 3.98 8.35
C GLU A 288 24.12 5.45 8.74
N ASP A 289 25.01 6.20 8.10
CA ASP A 289 25.26 7.63 8.33
C ASP A 289 24.08 8.52 7.91
N GLU A 290 23.09 7.96 7.20
CA GLU A 290 21.89 8.66 6.81
C GLU A 290 20.72 8.49 7.81
N LEU A 291 20.84 7.59 8.80
CA LEU A 291 19.74 7.25 9.71
C LEU A 291 19.31 8.43 10.60
N ASP A 292 20.22 9.32 10.97
CA ASP A 292 19.88 10.53 11.75
C ASP A 292 18.99 11.48 10.94
N ALA A 293 19.35 11.75 9.69
CA ALA A 293 18.55 12.58 8.80
C ALA A 293 17.19 11.94 8.45
N VAL A 294 17.12 10.61 8.39
CA VAL A 294 15.85 9.89 8.24
C VAL A 294 15.00 10.05 9.49
N ALA A 295 15.56 9.91 10.69
CA ALA A 295 14.83 10.05 11.96
C ALA A 295 14.20 11.46 12.10
N GLU A 296 14.95 12.50 11.76
CA GLU A 296 14.44 13.89 11.71
C GLU A 296 13.26 14.03 10.74
N ALA A 297 13.33 13.39 9.56
CA ALA A 297 12.26 13.43 8.58
C ALA A 297 11.01 12.63 9.03
N VAL A 298 11.18 11.54 9.78
CA VAL A 298 10.09 10.70 10.29
C VAL A 298 9.23 11.46 11.29
N VAL A 299 9.82 12.18 12.25
CA VAL A 299 9.07 12.88 13.30
C VAL A 299 8.16 14.00 12.77
N LEU A 300 8.43 14.47 11.56
CA LEU A 300 7.62 15.49 10.89
C LEU A 300 6.39 14.92 10.16
N ARG A 301 6.30 13.58 10.00
CA ARG A 301 5.24 12.96 9.24
C ARG A 301 3.93 12.85 10.02
N PRO A 302 2.78 12.91 9.32
CA PRO A 302 1.47 12.75 9.96
C PRO A 302 1.32 11.44 10.74
N GLY A 303 1.84 10.31 10.22
CA GLY A 303 1.77 9.00 10.88
C GLY A 303 2.49 8.97 12.24
N THR A 304 3.56 9.75 12.43
CA THR A 304 4.20 9.88 13.74
C THR A 304 3.31 10.63 14.74
N ARG A 305 2.54 11.62 14.26
CA ARG A 305 1.62 12.39 15.12
C ARG A 305 0.39 11.57 15.50
N ALA A 306 -0.12 10.75 14.59
CA ALA A 306 -1.27 9.86 14.83
C ALA A 306 -0.90 8.63 15.68
N ASN A 307 0.39 8.37 15.90
CA ASN A 307 0.86 7.25 16.69
C ASN A 307 0.56 7.45 18.18
N PRO A 308 0.05 6.43 18.92
CA PRO A 308 -0.39 6.58 20.31
C PRO A 308 0.76 6.93 21.26
N ARG A 309 1.96 6.44 21.00
CA ARG A 309 3.18 6.81 21.71
C ARG A 309 3.95 7.81 20.87
N ARG A 310 4.16 9.01 21.39
CA ARG A 310 5.00 10.00 20.71
C ARG A 310 6.43 9.49 20.58
N ALA A 311 6.97 9.56 19.38
CA ALA A 311 8.35 9.18 19.10
C ALA A 311 9.20 10.46 18.94
N SER A 312 10.29 10.54 19.70
CA SER A 312 11.36 11.54 19.51
C SER A 312 12.28 11.15 18.36
N VAL A 313 13.15 12.07 17.92
CA VAL A 313 14.21 11.75 16.94
C VAL A 313 15.11 10.62 17.44
N ALA A 314 15.45 10.63 18.75
CA ALA A 314 16.29 9.59 19.36
C ALA A 314 15.59 8.22 19.35
N ASP A 315 14.29 8.16 19.69
CA ASP A 315 13.52 6.91 19.62
C ASP A 315 13.52 6.35 18.17
N VAL A 316 13.23 7.20 17.18
CA VAL A 316 13.21 6.78 15.78
C VAL A 316 14.59 6.31 15.31
N ARG A 317 15.66 7.02 15.70
CA ARG A 317 17.02 6.63 15.37
C ARG A 317 17.37 5.25 15.95
N GLU A 318 16.97 4.97 17.20
CA GLU A 318 17.13 3.67 17.84
C GLU A 318 16.36 2.58 17.10
N LEU A 319 15.07 2.83 16.77
CA LEU A 319 14.25 1.88 16.02
C LEU A 319 14.84 1.53 14.65
N LEU A 320 15.27 2.54 13.89
CA LEU A 320 15.94 2.33 12.60
C LEU A 320 17.27 1.56 12.77
N GLY A 321 18.05 1.89 13.80
CA GLY A 321 19.30 1.20 14.12
C GLY A 321 19.10 -0.27 14.50
N SER A 322 17.99 -0.60 15.17
CA SER A 322 17.68 -1.99 15.60
C SER A 322 17.45 -2.95 14.43
N VAL A 323 17.07 -2.41 13.27
CA VAL A 323 16.78 -3.16 12.01
C VAL A 323 17.75 -2.80 10.88
N TRP A 324 18.81 -2.06 11.16
CA TRP A 324 19.83 -1.75 10.17
C TRP A 324 20.88 -2.86 10.09
#